data_c7d0457e6e57a9990ebbe011ddeab6ee
#
_entry.id   c7d0457e6e57a9990ebbe011ddeab6ee
#
_cell.length_a   1.000
_cell.length_b   1.000
_cell.length_c   1.000
_cell.angle_alpha   90.00
_cell.angle_beta   90.00
_cell.angle_gamma   90.00
#
_symmetry.space_group_name_H-M   'P 1'
#
loop_
_entity.id
_entity.type
_entity.pdbx_description
1 polymer ?
#
loop_
_entity_poly.entity_id
_entity_poly.type
_entity_poly.pdbx_seq_one_letter_code
_entity_poly.pdbx_strand_id
1 'polypeptide(L)'
;MFCASNLLAEAATASGTEVRPVTPAAPQPVMRVAMSQTWRRLTFLHWPYEPALVQPLLPSGLVLDTCDGAAWIGLVLFEIYNLRGVLHFPETNVRTYVIGPDESRAVWFFSLDAARLAAVLGARGAYHLPYFWAKMRVASEEGTIHYRSRRKRPGFPLRRANHWSTMRRKST
;
A
#
# COMPACT_ATOMS: atom_id res chain seq x y z
N MET A 1 4.69 -8.37 -5.17
CA MET A 1 5.86 -9.18 -5.55
C MET A 1 6.65 -9.36 -4.28
N PHE A 2 6.56 -10.51 -3.64
CA PHE A 2 7.43 -10.84 -2.53
C PHE A 2 8.74 -11.31 -3.14
N CYS A 3 9.87 -10.94 -2.55
CA CYS A 3 11.17 -11.34 -3.05
C CYS A 3 11.29 -12.87 -3.01
N ALA A 4 11.48 -13.52 -4.16
CA ALA A 4 11.63 -14.97 -4.26
C ALA A 4 12.92 -15.47 -3.59
N SER A 5 13.91 -14.61 -3.40
CA SER A 5 15.19 -14.90 -2.75
C SER A 5 15.07 -15.25 -1.27
N ASN A 6 13.97 -14.94 -0.63
CA ASN A 6 13.71 -15.27 0.78
C ASN A 6 13.12 -16.68 0.99
N LEU A 7 13.09 -17.52 -0.03
CA LEU A 7 12.79 -18.95 0.14
C LEU A 7 14.00 -19.78 0.61
N LEU A 8 15.20 -19.20 0.55
CA LEU A 8 16.41 -19.77 1.14
C LEU A 8 16.92 -18.74 2.14
N ALA A 9 16.70 -19.03 3.41
CA ALA A 9 17.22 -18.26 4.53
C ALA A 9 18.76 -18.25 4.48
N GLU A 10 19.34 -17.21 3.90
CA GLU A 10 20.73 -16.83 4.20
C GLU A 10 20.72 -15.44 4.80
N ALA A 11 20.79 -15.48 6.10
CA ALA A 11 21.38 -14.60 7.08
C ALA A 11 21.75 -13.20 6.61
N ALA A 12 20.89 -12.22 6.87
CA ALA A 12 21.34 -10.95 7.36
C ALA A 12 21.47 -11.07 8.89
N THR A 13 22.59 -11.61 9.35
CA THR A 13 23.02 -11.61 10.77
C THR A 13 23.46 -10.19 11.14
N ALA A 14 22.48 -9.39 11.56
CA ALA A 14 22.74 -8.28 12.47
C ALA A 14 21.63 -8.31 13.53
N SER A 15 21.91 -8.90 14.67
CA SER A 15 20.99 -9.18 15.77
C SER A 15 20.13 -10.43 15.56
N GLY A 16 20.40 -11.47 16.32
CA GLY A 16 19.90 -12.87 16.22
C GLY A 16 18.41 -13.11 16.31
N THR A 17 17.64 -12.41 15.59
CA THR A 17 16.18 -12.44 15.57
C THR A 17 15.69 -12.93 14.21
N GLU A 18 15.09 -14.12 14.19
CA GLU A 18 14.60 -14.75 12.96
C GLU A 18 13.29 -14.09 12.49
N VAL A 19 13.36 -13.32 11.42
CA VAL A 19 12.17 -12.70 10.80
C VAL A 19 11.22 -13.78 10.31
N ARG A 20 9.95 -13.69 10.69
CA ARG A 20 8.93 -14.69 10.32
C ARG A 20 8.82 -14.85 8.81
N PRO A 21 8.81 -16.07 8.27
CA PRO A 21 8.68 -16.33 6.86
C PRO A 21 7.32 -15.84 6.32
N VAL A 22 7.31 -15.39 5.07
CA VAL A 22 6.06 -15.07 4.37
C VAL A 22 5.35 -16.38 3.98
N THR A 23 4.11 -16.55 4.40
CA THR A 23 3.27 -17.69 4.03
C THR A 23 2.10 -17.24 3.16
N PRO A 24 1.60 -18.09 2.23
CA PRO A 24 0.44 -17.76 1.39
C PRO A 24 -0.88 -17.72 2.16
N ALA A 25 -0.91 -18.30 3.35
CA ALA A 25 -2.08 -18.31 4.23
C ALA A 25 -1.85 -17.42 5.46
N ALA A 26 -2.90 -16.81 5.97
CA ALA A 26 -2.83 -16.09 7.23
C ALA A 26 -2.44 -17.05 8.36
N PRO A 27 -1.52 -16.64 9.27
CA PRO A 27 -1.05 -17.50 10.36
C PRO A 27 -2.15 -17.85 11.37
N GLN A 28 -3.23 -17.10 11.39
CA GLN A 28 -4.39 -17.35 12.25
C GLN A 28 -5.69 -17.28 11.43
N PRO A 29 -6.67 -18.18 11.69
CA PRO A 29 -7.96 -18.13 11.03
C PRO A 29 -8.74 -16.88 11.46
N VAL A 30 -9.44 -16.27 10.52
CA VAL A 30 -10.34 -15.14 10.80
C VAL A 30 -11.60 -15.67 11.47
N MET A 31 -11.73 -15.56 12.77
CA MET A 31 -12.87 -16.07 13.57
C MET A 31 -14.14 -15.22 13.35
N ARG A 32 -14.03 -13.93 13.08
CA ARG A 32 -15.15 -13.03 12.81
C ARG A 32 -14.78 -12.08 11.67
N VAL A 33 -15.59 -12.09 10.62
CA VAL A 33 -15.44 -11.16 9.50
C VAL A 33 -16.04 -9.80 9.90
N ALA A 34 -15.20 -8.83 10.23
CA ALA A 34 -15.65 -7.48 10.54
C ALA A 34 -16.02 -6.70 9.27
N MET A 35 -15.36 -6.98 8.16
CA MET A 35 -15.56 -6.29 6.89
C MET A 35 -15.12 -7.18 5.73
N SER A 36 -15.91 -7.17 4.65
CA SER A 36 -15.59 -7.82 3.38
C SER A 36 -15.47 -6.77 2.28
N GLN A 37 -14.52 -6.97 1.38
CA GLN A 37 -14.36 -6.14 0.19
C GLN A 37 -13.73 -6.94 -0.95
N THR A 38 -14.02 -6.54 -2.18
CA THR A 38 -13.42 -7.10 -3.39
C THR A 38 -12.54 -6.05 -4.04
N TRP A 39 -11.34 -6.41 -4.45
CA TRP A 39 -10.43 -5.54 -5.21
C TRP A 39 -10.48 -5.91 -6.68
N ARG A 40 -10.65 -4.92 -7.53
CA ARG A 40 -10.69 -5.07 -9.00
C ARG A 40 -9.68 -4.14 -9.65
N ARG A 41 -9.25 -4.47 -10.87
CA ARG A 41 -8.28 -3.71 -11.66
C ARG A 41 -7.03 -3.38 -10.84
N LEU A 42 -6.56 -4.36 -10.10
CA LEU A 42 -5.43 -4.20 -9.20
C LEU A 42 -4.13 -4.13 -9.98
N THR A 43 -3.38 -3.05 -9.79
CA THR A 43 -2.08 -2.81 -10.42
C THR A 43 -1.05 -2.47 -9.35
N PHE A 44 0.05 -3.20 -9.36
CA PHE A 44 1.21 -2.98 -8.51
C PHE A 44 2.36 -2.43 -9.34
N LEU A 45 2.92 -1.32 -8.91
CA LEU A 45 4.14 -0.73 -9.46
C LEU A 45 5.13 -0.58 -8.32
N HIS A 46 6.36 -1.05 -8.52
CA HIS A 46 7.38 -1.02 -7.48
C HIS A 46 8.67 -0.44 -8.03
N TRP A 47 9.34 0.36 -7.22
CA TRP A 47 10.64 0.94 -7.51
C TRP A 47 11.60 0.68 -6.34
N PRO A 48 12.84 0.25 -6.64
CA PRO A 48 13.88 0.12 -5.63
C PRO A 48 14.44 1.49 -5.26
N TYR A 49 14.76 1.66 -3.99
CA TYR A 49 15.44 2.83 -3.44
C TYR A 49 16.54 2.40 -2.48
N GLU A 50 17.53 3.26 -2.31
CA GLU A 50 18.52 3.12 -1.24
C GLU A 50 17.84 3.10 0.13
N PRO A 51 18.07 2.06 0.97
CA PRO A 51 17.44 1.97 2.27
C PRO A 51 17.69 3.18 3.17
N ALA A 52 18.89 3.79 3.08
CA ALA A 52 19.23 4.98 3.84
C ALA A 52 18.36 6.20 3.54
N LEU A 53 17.73 6.27 2.37
CA LEU A 53 16.81 7.34 2.00
C LEU A 53 15.38 7.10 2.53
N VAL A 54 15.00 5.84 2.71
CA VAL A 54 13.61 5.47 3.07
C VAL A 54 13.47 5.24 4.58
N GLN A 55 14.48 4.66 5.24
CA GLN A 55 14.44 4.38 6.69
C GLN A 55 14.10 5.63 7.54
N PRO A 56 14.66 6.83 7.29
CA PRO A 56 14.31 8.03 8.06
C PRO A 56 12.86 8.50 7.92
N LEU A 57 12.12 7.98 6.94
CA LEU A 57 10.70 8.30 6.73
C LEU A 57 9.76 7.42 7.55
N LEU A 58 10.30 6.40 8.21
CA LEU A 58 9.55 5.49 9.07
C LEU A 58 9.53 5.99 10.52
N PRO A 59 8.47 5.70 11.28
CA PRO A 59 8.48 5.92 12.73
C PRO A 59 9.55 5.08 13.42
N SER A 60 9.97 5.53 14.58
CA SER A 60 10.87 4.75 15.44
C SER A 60 10.27 3.38 15.76
N GLY A 61 11.10 2.34 15.74
CA GLY A 61 10.70 0.96 16.00
C GLY A 61 10.28 0.16 14.78
N LEU A 62 10.17 0.79 13.60
CA LEU A 62 10.00 0.07 12.33
C LEU A 62 11.33 0.01 11.58
N VAL A 63 11.66 -1.16 11.06
CA VAL A 63 12.83 -1.40 10.22
C VAL A 63 12.37 -1.74 8.81
N LEU A 64 13.09 -1.28 7.79
CA LEU A 64 12.80 -1.63 6.40
C LEU A 64 12.96 -3.14 6.18
N ASP A 65 11.96 -3.76 5.56
CA ASP A 65 12.07 -5.09 4.98
C ASP A 65 12.66 -4.95 3.57
N THR A 66 13.96 -5.12 3.47
CA THR A 66 14.69 -4.97 2.20
C THR A 66 14.67 -6.26 1.38
N CYS A 67 14.76 -6.11 0.07
CA CYS A 67 14.88 -7.19 -0.87
C CYS A 67 15.97 -6.86 -1.89
N ASP A 68 16.94 -7.76 -2.08
CA ASP A 68 18.11 -7.56 -2.94
C ASP A 68 18.88 -6.27 -2.58
N GLY A 69 19.00 -5.98 -1.27
CA GLY A 69 19.69 -4.81 -0.75
C GLY A 69 18.94 -3.48 -0.93
N ALA A 70 17.74 -3.47 -1.48
CA ALA A 70 16.95 -2.29 -1.74
C ALA A 70 15.69 -2.19 -0.86
N ALA A 71 15.28 -0.96 -0.54
CA ALA A 71 13.94 -0.66 -0.05
C ALA A 71 12.98 -0.51 -1.23
N TRP A 72 11.81 -1.10 -1.16
CA TRP A 72 10.84 -1.07 -2.24
C TRP A 72 9.69 -0.14 -1.93
N ILE A 73 9.50 0.86 -2.77
CA ILE A 73 8.32 1.73 -2.71
C ILE A 73 7.28 1.21 -3.70
N GLY A 74 6.11 0.85 -3.19
CA GLY A 74 4.97 0.38 -3.98
C GLY A 74 3.93 1.47 -4.20
N LEU A 75 3.51 1.65 -5.44
CA LEU A 75 2.29 2.35 -5.81
C LEU A 75 1.26 1.31 -6.23
N VAL A 76 0.16 1.24 -5.50
CA VAL A 76 -0.90 0.26 -5.75
C VAL A 76 -2.18 0.99 -6.09
N LEU A 77 -2.73 0.66 -7.26
CA LEU A 77 -3.95 1.27 -7.80
C LEU A 77 -5.00 0.18 -7.96
N PHE A 78 -6.22 0.43 -7.49
CA PHE A 78 -7.31 -0.54 -7.56
C PHE A 78 -8.66 0.12 -7.36
N GLU A 79 -9.72 -0.67 -7.55
CA GLU A 79 -11.08 -0.29 -7.19
C GLU A 79 -11.58 -1.21 -6.07
N ILE A 80 -12.10 -0.61 -5.02
CA ILE A 80 -12.81 -1.32 -3.95
C ILE A 80 -14.25 -1.52 -4.38
N TYR A 81 -14.71 -2.77 -4.31
CA TYR A 81 -16.09 -3.17 -4.56
C TYR A 81 -16.67 -3.88 -3.35
N ASN A 82 -17.96 -3.71 -3.16
CA ASN A 82 -18.72 -4.39 -2.11
C ASN A 82 -18.21 -4.15 -0.69
N LEU A 83 -17.56 -3.02 -0.44
CA LEU A 83 -17.22 -2.65 0.92
C LEU A 83 -18.52 -2.51 1.72
N ARG A 84 -18.72 -3.40 2.69
CA ARG A 84 -19.99 -3.57 3.43
C ARG A 84 -21.22 -3.74 2.53
N GLY A 85 -21.04 -4.38 1.37
CA GLY A 85 -22.14 -4.69 0.43
C GLY A 85 -22.61 -3.55 -0.48
N VAL A 86 -22.16 -2.29 -0.29
CA VAL A 86 -22.73 -1.14 -1.01
C VAL A 86 -21.71 -0.15 -1.56
N LEU A 87 -20.51 -0.08 -1.02
CA LEU A 87 -19.56 0.95 -1.43
C LEU A 87 -18.66 0.45 -2.56
N HIS A 88 -18.50 1.31 -3.55
CA HIS A 88 -17.59 1.13 -4.67
C HIS A 88 -16.87 2.44 -4.95
N PHE A 89 -15.53 2.39 -5.01
CA PHE A 89 -14.71 3.56 -5.32
C PHE A 89 -13.26 3.17 -5.65
N PRO A 90 -12.56 3.97 -6.46
CA PRO A 90 -11.12 3.83 -6.67
C PRO A 90 -10.32 4.21 -5.43
N GLU A 91 -9.21 3.51 -5.25
CA GLU A 91 -8.20 3.78 -4.23
C GLU A 91 -6.80 3.66 -4.81
N THR A 92 -5.88 4.43 -4.26
CA THR A 92 -4.45 4.34 -4.58
C THR A 92 -3.67 4.48 -3.29
N ASN A 93 -2.68 3.62 -3.07
CA ASN A 93 -1.79 3.76 -1.93
C ASN A 93 -0.32 3.79 -2.36
N VAL A 94 0.48 4.55 -1.59
CA VAL A 94 1.94 4.55 -1.63
C VAL A 94 2.41 3.90 -0.35
N ARG A 95 3.23 2.86 -0.48
CA ARG A 95 3.63 2.02 0.65
C ARG A 95 5.05 1.53 0.55
N THR A 96 5.59 1.09 1.66
CA THR A 96 6.81 0.28 1.73
C THR A 96 6.60 -0.92 2.65
N TYR A 97 7.58 -1.78 2.71
CA TYR A 97 7.56 -3.00 3.50
C TYR A 97 8.45 -2.83 4.71
N VAL A 98 8.00 -3.31 5.86
CA VAL A 98 8.66 -3.08 7.13
C VAL A 98 8.60 -4.32 8.02
N ILE A 99 9.52 -4.39 8.97
CA ILE A 99 9.53 -5.35 10.07
C ILE A 99 9.18 -4.59 11.33
N GLY A 100 8.19 -5.07 12.05
CA GLY A 100 7.75 -4.53 13.32
C GLY A 100 8.63 -4.96 14.50
N PRO A 101 8.44 -4.37 15.68
CA PRO A 101 9.18 -4.75 16.90
C PRO A 101 8.96 -6.20 17.35
N ASP A 102 7.87 -6.81 16.90
CA ASP A 102 7.51 -8.22 17.15
C ASP A 102 8.00 -9.16 16.03
N GLU A 103 8.91 -8.66 15.16
CA GLU A 103 9.47 -9.39 14.01
C GLU A 103 8.44 -9.76 12.95
N SER A 104 7.24 -9.25 13.05
CA SER A 104 6.24 -9.43 12.01
C SER A 104 6.53 -8.54 10.81
N ARG A 105 6.37 -9.11 9.61
CA ARG A 105 6.39 -8.36 8.37
C ARG A 105 5.09 -7.61 8.19
N ALA A 106 5.19 -6.35 7.82
CA ALA A 106 4.05 -5.47 7.66
C ALA A 106 4.21 -4.52 6.47
N VAL A 107 3.16 -3.78 6.19
CA VAL A 107 3.15 -2.71 5.20
C VAL A 107 3.00 -1.39 5.91
N TRP A 108 3.89 -0.45 5.62
CA TRP A 108 3.78 0.94 6.04
C TRP A 108 3.21 1.79 4.91
N PHE A 109 2.12 2.51 5.19
CA PHE A 109 1.49 3.40 4.22
C PHE A 109 2.00 4.83 4.39
N PHE A 110 2.63 5.38 3.35
CA PHE A 110 2.95 6.81 3.29
C PHE A 110 1.72 7.64 2.95
N SER A 111 0.83 7.12 2.10
CA SER A 111 -0.45 7.76 1.79
C SER A 111 -1.44 6.80 1.16
N LEU A 112 -2.73 7.07 1.40
CA LEU A 112 -3.84 6.38 0.76
C LEU A 112 -4.81 7.43 0.20
N ASP A 113 -5.04 7.43 -1.10
CA ASP A 113 -5.98 8.32 -1.76
C ASP A 113 -7.26 7.54 -2.09
N ALA A 114 -8.42 8.01 -1.64
CA ALA A 114 -9.70 7.39 -1.92
C ALA A 114 -10.74 8.39 -2.43
N ALA A 115 -11.60 7.93 -3.34
CA ALA A 115 -12.62 8.79 -3.95
C ALA A 115 -13.85 9.02 -3.06
N ARG A 116 -14.03 8.26 -1.98
CA ARG A 116 -15.17 8.35 -1.06
C ARG A 116 -14.78 9.04 0.24
N LEU A 117 -15.32 10.23 0.49
CA LEU A 117 -15.06 10.99 1.71
C LEU A 117 -15.44 10.21 2.98
N ALA A 118 -16.59 9.53 2.99
CA ALA A 118 -17.02 8.74 4.14
C ALA A 118 -16.03 7.61 4.49
N ALA A 119 -15.45 6.95 3.47
CA ALA A 119 -14.43 5.93 3.68
C ALA A 119 -13.13 6.56 4.25
N VAL A 120 -12.72 7.73 3.73
CA VAL A 120 -11.57 8.50 4.23
C VAL A 120 -11.75 8.86 5.70
N LEU A 121 -12.89 9.42 6.08
CA LEU A 121 -13.17 9.83 7.46
C LEU A 121 -13.25 8.64 8.41
N GLY A 122 -13.92 7.56 7.99
CA GLY A 122 -14.00 6.32 8.76
C GLY A 122 -12.64 5.67 8.99
N ALA A 123 -11.81 5.57 7.95
CA ALA A 123 -10.48 4.97 8.04
C ALA A 123 -9.51 5.82 8.88
N ARG A 124 -9.58 7.15 8.78
CA ARG A 124 -8.78 8.05 9.62
C ARG A 124 -9.18 7.97 11.09
N GLY A 125 -10.47 7.95 11.37
CA GLY A 125 -10.98 7.90 12.75
C GLY A 125 -10.81 6.55 13.43
N ALA A 126 -11.03 5.44 12.70
CA ALA A 126 -10.97 4.10 13.28
C ALA A 126 -9.58 3.47 13.26
N TYR A 127 -8.77 3.76 12.23
CA TYR A 127 -7.49 3.06 11.98
C TYR A 127 -6.27 3.99 11.96
N HIS A 128 -6.45 5.31 12.09
CA HIS A 128 -5.39 6.33 12.06
C HIS A 128 -4.51 6.25 10.79
N LEU A 129 -5.06 5.76 9.69
CA LEU A 129 -4.36 5.64 8.42
C LEU A 129 -4.29 6.98 7.67
N PRO A 130 -3.19 7.25 6.92
CA PRO A 130 -2.96 8.52 6.23
C PRO A 130 -3.80 8.64 4.94
N TYR A 131 -5.11 8.57 5.07
CA TYR A 131 -6.05 8.71 3.96
C TYR A 131 -6.24 10.16 3.54
N PHE A 132 -6.29 10.37 2.22
CA PHE A 132 -6.60 11.65 1.58
C PHE A 132 -7.82 11.50 0.67
N TRP A 133 -8.69 12.49 0.72
CA TRP A 133 -9.79 12.53 -0.22
C TRP A 133 -9.31 12.99 -1.59
N ALA A 134 -9.61 12.22 -2.63
CA ALA A 134 -9.19 12.49 -3.99
C ALA A 134 -10.36 12.41 -4.98
N LYS A 135 -10.29 13.20 -6.06
CA LYS A 135 -11.11 12.97 -7.25
C LYS A 135 -10.38 11.95 -8.10
N MET A 136 -10.97 10.76 -8.24
CA MET A 136 -10.35 9.66 -8.97
C MET A 136 -11.26 9.14 -10.08
N ARG A 137 -10.65 8.65 -11.13
CA ARG A 137 -11.32 7.98 -12.25
C ARG A 137 -10.47 6.81 -12.71
N VAL A 138 -11.13 5.68 -12.95
CA VAL A 138 -10.56 4.50 -13.61
C VAL A 138 -11.39 4.25 -14.87
N ALA A 139 -10.72 4.11 -16.00
CA ALA A 139 -11.35 3.77 -17.27
C ALA A 139 -10.57 2.63 -17.91
N SER A 140 -11.25 1.78 -18.66
CA SER A 140 -10.64 0.71 -19.46
C SER A 140 -11.01 0.94 -20.91
N GLU A 141 -10.00 1.13 -21.77
CA GLU A 141 -10.14 1.39 -23.19
C GLU A 141 -9.14 0.50 -23.96
N GLU A 142 -9.61 -0.27 -24.89
CA GLU A 142 -8.78 -1.13 -25.76
C GLU A 142 -7.73 -1.97 -25.00
N GLY A 143 -8.12 -2.60 -23.89
CA GLY A 143 -7.21 -3.41 -23.09
C GLY A 143 -6.21 -2.60 -22.25
N THR A 144 -6.34 -1.28 -22.22
CA THR A 144 -5.51 -0.37 -21.39
C THR A 144 -6.34 0.15 -20.22
N ILE A 145 -5.78 0.14 -19.02
CA ILE A 145 -6.43 0.71 -17.83
C ILE A 145 -5.79 2.07 -17.53
N HIS A 146 -6.63 3.10 -17.49
CA HIS A 146 -6.25 4.47 -17.19
C HIS A 146 -6.67 4.82 -15.77
N TYR A 147 -5.70 5.23 -14.92
CA TYR A 147 -5.94 5.74 -13.58
C TYR A 147 -5.65 7.22 -13.54
N ARG A 148 -6.58 7.99 -12.97
CA ARG A 148 -6.39 9.43 -12.70
C ARG A 148 -6.74 9.72 -11.25
N SER A 149 -5.85 10.37 -10.52
CA SER A 149 -6.09 10.82 -9.16
C SER A 149 -5.67 12.27 -9.00
N ARG A 150 -6.49 13.05 -8.29
CA ARG A 150 -6.18 14.42 -7.85
C ARG A 150 -6.73 14.62 -6.46
N ARG A 151 -5.86 14.83 -5.49
CA ARG A 151 -6.28 15.13 -4.11
C ARG A 151 -7.16 16.37 -4.08
N LYS A 152 -8.28 16.27 -3.37
CA LYS A 152 -9.10 17.41 -3.01
C LYS A 152 -8.52 17.98 -1.72
N ARG A 153 -8.26 19.28 -1.69
CA ARG A 153 -7.84 19.94 -0.47
C ARG A 153 -9.04 20.17 0.44
N PRO A 154 -9.05 19.61 1.65
CA PRO A 154 -9.62 20.29 2.80
C PRO A 154 -8.44 20.84 3.61
N GLY A 155 -8.28 22.15 3.67
CA GLY A 155 -7.77 22.93 4.76
C GLY A 155 -6.47 22.59 5.51
N PHE A 156 -5.61 21.67 4.99
CA PHE A 156 -4.32 21.40 5.61
C PHE A 156 -3.19 21.87 4.70
N PRO A 157 -2.19 22.58 5.25
CA PRO A 157 -1.07 23.10 4.46
C PRO A 157 -0.09 21.96 4.14
N LEU A 158 -0.40 21.17 3.12
CA LEU A 158 0.59 20.32 2.49
C LEU A 158 1.13 21.07 1.27
N ARG A 159 2.47 21.22 1.23
CA ARG A 159 3.22 21.80 0.13
C ARG A 159 2.68 21.33 -1.22
N ARG A 160 2.60 22.23 -2.18
CA ARG A 160 2.13 22.00 -3.54
C ARG A 160 2.77 20.75 -4.16
N ALA A 161 2.00 19.69 -4.25
CA ALA A 161 2.25 18.61 -5.20
C ALA A 161 1.06 18.60 -6.17
N ASN A 162 1.14 19.45 -7.20
CA ASN A 162 0.30 19.33 -8.37
C ASN A 162 0.87 18.17 -9.20
N HIS A 163 0.60 16.93 -8.81
CA HIS A 163 1.02 15.79 -9.60
C HIS A 163 -0.21 15.07 -10.15
N TRP A 164 -0.38 15.17 -11.46
CA TRP A 164 -1.22 14.26 -12.22
C TRP A 164 -0.36 13.06 -12.60
N SER A 165 -0.62 11.91 -12.05
CA SER A 165 -0.06 10.67 -12.57
C SER A 165 -1.10 9.99 -13.45
N THR A 166 -0.85 9.94 -14.75
CA THR A 166 -1.57 9.10 -15.69
C THR A 166 -0.71 7.86 -15.93
N MET A 167 -1.17 6.71 -15.51
CA MET A 167 -0.49 5.45 -15.80
C MET A 167 -1.29 4.64 -16.79
N ARG A 168 -0.59 4.12 -17.79
CA ARG A 168 -1.12 3.18 -18.79
C ARG A 168 -0.54 1.80 -18.50
N ARG A 169 -1.39 0.80 -18.42
CA ARG A 169 -1.00 -0.60 -18.50
C ARG A 169 -1.60 -1.18 -19.77
N LYS A 170 -0.76 -1.77 -20.61
CA LYS A 170 -1.25 -2.64 -21.68
C LYS A 170 -1.57 -4.00 -21.06
N SER A 171 -2.74 -4.54 -21.32
CA SER A 171 -3.06 -5.94 -21.03
C SER A 171 -2.38 -6.78 -22.12
N THR A 172 -1.54 -7.71 -21.71
CA THR A 172 -1.10 -8.85 -22.51
C THR A 172 -2.15 -9.91 -22.45
#